data_442d5e57776d447ac9869d4a9404e1ec
#
_entry.id   442d5e57776d447ac9869d4a9404e1ec
#
_cell.length_a   1.000
_cell.length_b   1.000
_cell.length_c   1.000
_cell.angle_alpha   90.00
_cell.angle_beta   90.00
_cell.angle_gamma   90.00
#
_symmetry.space_group_name_H-M   'P 1'
#
loop_
_entity.id
_entity.type
_entity.pdbx_description
1 polymer ?
#
loop_
_entity_poly.entity_id
_entity_poly.type
_entity_poly.pdbx_seq_one_letter_code
_entity_poly.pdbx_strand_id
1 'polypeptide(L)'
;MANLQNYIEYSREVQQARENNQPIVALESTIISHGMPYPQNVEMATTVEQIIRNNGAIPATIAIIDGKIKIGLESEDLEILATNKDVAKVSRRDLAEIVAMKRIGATTVATTMICAAMAGIQFFVTGGIGGVHKGAEHTMDISADLEELSKTNVTVICAGAKSILDLPKTMEYLETKGVPVIGYQTNELPAFFTRESGVKLTSSVETPERLADIHLTKQQLNLEGGIVVANPIPYEHALSKAYIEAIINEAVVEAENQGIKGKDATPFLLGKIVEKTNGKSLAANIKLVENNAALGAKIAVAVNKLL
;
A
#
# COMPACT_ATOMS: atom_id res chain seq x y z
N MET A 1 -28.34 8.96 -10.54
CA MET A 1 -26.94 8.63 -10.14
C MET A 1 -26.70 9.27 -8.79
N ALA A 2 -26.35 8.45 -7.77
CA ALA A 2 -25.98 9.00 -6.48
C ALA A 2 -24.76 9.91 -6.69
N ASN A 3 -24.79 11.12 -6.13
CA ASN A 3 -23.74 12.08 -6.33
C ASN A 3 -22.54 11.66 -5.47
N LEU A 4 -21.54 10.97 -6.06
CA LEU A 4 -20.30 10.54 -5.41
C LEU A 4 -19.61 11.68 -4.66
N GLN A 5 -19.74 12.91 -5.16
CA GLN A 5 -19.21 14.12 -4.55
C GLN A 5 -19.74 14.35 -3.13
N ASN A 6 -20.92 13.81 -2.77
CA ASN A 6 -21.44 13.92 -1.42
C ASN A 6 -20.65 13.10 -0.39
N TYR A 7 -19.88 12.12 -0.84
CA TYR A 7 -19.09 11.23 0.01
C TYR A 7 -17.60 11.54 0.02
N ILE A 8 -17.09 12.32 -0.94
CA ILE A 8 -15.66 12.66 -1.04
C ILE A 8 -15.43 14.07 -0.50
N GLU A 9 -14.37 14.19 0.28
CA GLU A 9 -13.85 15.46 0.78
C GLU A 9 -12.33 15.51 0.54
N TYR A 10 -11.90 16.59 -0.10
CA TYR A 10 -10.49 16.81 -0.42
C TYR A 10 -9.85 17.74 0.59
N SER A 11 -8.61 17.46 1.00
CA SER A 11 -7.81 18.46 1.72
C SER A 11 -7.56 19.67 0.82
N ARG A 12 -7.22 20.82 1.43
CA ARG A 12 -6.95 22.04 0.67
C ARG A 12 -5.83 21.86 -0.35
N GLU A 13 -4.76 21.16 0.05
CA GLU A 13 -3.62 20.88 -0.82
C GLU A 13 -4.02 20.02 -2.03
N VAL A 14 -4.76 18.96 -1.80
CA VAL A 14 -5.24 18.06 -2.88
C VAL A 14 -6.24 18.79 -3.79
N GLN A 15 -7.13 19.60 -3.24
CA GLN A 15 -8.07 20.38 -4.04
C GLN A 15 -7.33 21.32 -5.00
N GLN A 16 -6.35 22.06 -4.49
CA GLN A 16 -5.51 22.95 -5.31
C GLN A 16 -4.70 22.19 -6.36
N ALA A 17 -4.16 21.02 -5.99
CA ALA A 17 -3.42 20.17 -6.92
C ALA A 17 -4.29 19.73 -8.10
N ARG A 18 -5.54 19.35 -7.84
CA ARG A 18 -6.52 18.96 -8.87
C ARG A 18 -6.84 20.14 -9.82
N GLU A 19 -7.06 21.30 -9.28
CA GLU A 19 -7.36 22.52 -10.05
C GLU A 19 -6.19 22.94 -10.95
N ASN A 20 -4.97 22.66 -10.52
CA ASN A 20 -3.73 22.98 -11.22
C ASN A 20 -3.17 21.80 -12.05
N ASN A 21 -3.90 20.67 -12.16
CA ASN A 21 -3.44 19.46 -12.83
C ASN A 21 -2.06 18.98 -12.35
N GLN A 22 -1.78 19.09 -11.06
CA GLN A 22 -0.54 18.60 -10.46
C GLN A 22 -0.59 17.08 -10.23
N PRO A 23 0.54 16.36 -10.28
CA PRO A 23 0.57 14.95 -9.99
C PRO A 23 0.25 14.67 -8.52
N ILE A 24 -0.68 13.73 -8.28
CA ILE A 24 -1.11 13.35 -6.93
C ILE A 24 -0.80 11.88 -6.71
N VAL A 25 -0.33 11.55 -5.51
CA VAL A 25 -0.01 10.18 -5.08
C VAL A 25 -0.81 9.83 -3.84
N ALA A 26 -1.63 8.79 -3.92
CA ALA A 26 -2.39 8.29 -2.79
C ALA A 26 -1.50 7.54 -1.79
N LEU A 27 -1.90 7.56 -0.53
CA LEU A 27 -1.32 6.82 0.59
C LEU A 27 -2.42 6.14 1.39
N GLU A 28 -2.15 4.92 1.88
CA GLU A 28 -3.06 4.22 2.79
C GLU A 28 -2.99 4.76 4.22
N SER A 29 -3.98 4.41 5.04
CA SER A 29 -4.01 4.79 6.44
C SER A 29 -3.99 3.62 7.43
N THR A 30 -4.10 2.36 6.99
CA THR A 30 -3.95 1.22 7.92
C THR A 30 -2.58 1.14 8.56
N ILE A 31 -1.53 1.59 7.85
CA ILE A 31 -0.18 1.67 8.42
C ILE A 31 -0.12 2.65 9.61
N ILE A 32 -0.95 3.68 9.62
CA ILE A 32 -1.02 4.67 10.68
C ILE A 32 -1.75 4.10 11.90
N SER A 33 -2.96 3.55 11.70
CA SER A 33 -3.83 3.14 12.81
C SER A 33 -3.57 1.72 13.31
N HIS A 34 -3.02 0.83 12.47
CA HIS A 34 -2.87 -0.60 12.76
C HIS A 34 -1.47 -1.15 12.50
N GLY A 35 -0.55 -0.33 12.00
CA GLY A 35 0.78 -0.80 11.59
C GLY A 35 1.93 -0.30 12.46
N MET A 36 1.75 0.80 13.17
CA MET A 36 2.81 1.44 13.96
C MET A 36 2.25 2.07 15.22
N PRO A 37 3.04 2.11 16.34
CA PRO A 37 2.63 2.78 17.56
C PRO A 37 2.73 4.32 17.42
N TYR A 38 1.96 5.04 18.25
CA TYR A 38 2.11 6.48 18.45
C TYR A 38 3.38 6.75 19.30
N PRO A 39 4.19 7.77 19.01
CA PRO A 39 4.03 8.79 17.96
C PRO A 39 4.68 8.45 16.60
N GLN A 40 5.37 7.31 16.48
CA GLN A 40 6.09 6.93 15.25
C GLN A 40 5.19 6.87 14.01
N ASN A 41 3.92 6.52 14.17
CA ASN A 41 2.95 6.50 13.08
C ASN A 41 2.71 7.89 12.47
N VAL A 42 2.61 8.94 13.28
CA VAL A 42 2.48 10.34 12.81
C VAL A 42 3.76 10.81 12.15
N GLU A 43 4.91 10.56 12.80
CA GLU A 43 6.21 10.93 12.27
C GLU A 43 6.47 10.30 10.90
N MET A 44 6.17 9.01 10.76
CA MET A 44 6.31 8.29 9.50
C MET A 44 5.37 8.86 8.43
N ALA A 45 4.09 9.05 8.72
CA ALA A 45 3.11 9.57 7.77
C ALA A 45 3.53 10.97 7.26
N THR A 46 3.90 11.87 8.16
CA THR A 46 4.38 13.22 7.83
C THR A 46 5.65 13.19 6.99
N THR A 47 6.61 12.31 7.34
CA THR A 47 7.86 12.15 6.59
C THR A 47 7.60 11.63 5.17
N VAL A 48 6.75 10.62 5.01
CA VAL A 48 6.40 10.04 3.71
C VAL A 48 5.71 11.07 2.82
N GLU A 49 4.77 11.85 3.36
CA GLU A 49 4.13 12.94 2.63
C GLU A 49 5.15 14.00 2.20
N GLN A 50 6.08 14.36 3.08
CA GLN A 50 7.12 15.34 2.75
C GLN A 50 8.07 14.83 1.66
N ILE A 51 8.37 13.53 1.63
CA ILE A 51 9.17 12.92 0.55
C ILE A 51 8.44 13.04 -0.79
N ILE A 52 7.13 12.81 -0.83
CA ILE A 52 6.34 12.97 -2.05
C ILE A 52 6.39 14.42 -2.53
N ARG A 53 6.19 15.41 -1.64
CA ARG A 53 6.28 16.85 -1.96
C ARG A 53 7.66 17.22 -2.49
N ASN A 54 8.71 16.76 -1.84
CA ASN A 54 10.10 17.02 -2.25
C ASN A 54 10.44 16.44 -3.62
N ASN A 55 9.70 15.44 -4.09
CA ASN A 55 9.85 14.83 -5.42
C ASN A 55 8.84 15.38 -6.45
N GLY A 56 8.13 16.47 -6.13
CA GLY A 56 7.31 17.24 -7.07
C GLY A 56 5.88 16.75 -7.27
N ALA A 57 5.39 15.84 -6.41
CA ALA A 57 4.00 15.41 -6.41
C ALA A 57 3.30 15.81 -5.11
N ILE A 58 1.98 15.73 -5.09
CA ILE A 58 1.15 16.06 -3.92
C ILE A 58 0.67 14.76 -3.26
N PRO A 59 0.91 14.58 -1.96
CA PRO A 59 0.43 13.42 -1.24
C PRO A 59 -1.07 13.51 -0.95
N ALA A 60 -1.75 12.37 -1.00
CA ALA A 60 -3.15 12.25 -0.62
C ALA A 60 -3.33 11.01 0.25
N THR A 61 -3.08 11.13 1.55
CA THR A 61 -3.42 10.08 2.52
C THR A 61 -4.93 9.93 2.60
N ILE A 62 -5.44 8.70 2.45
CA ILE A 62 -6.87 8.42 2.35
C ILE A 62 -7.38 7.72 3.60
N ALA A 63 -8.49 8.22 4.15
CA ALA A 63 -9.19 7.65 5.29
C ALA A 63 -10.69 7.90 5.21
N ILE A 64 -11.45 7.33 6.14
CA ILE A 64 -12.89 7.59 6.29
C ILE A 64 -13.10 8.22 7.66
N ILE A 65 -13.68 9.43 7.68
CA ILE A 65 -13.99 10.17 8.91
C ILE A 65 -15.38 10.77 8.76
N ASP A 66 -16.26 10.55 9.75
CA ASP A 66 -17.62 11.09 9.78
C ASP A 66 -18.46 10.82 8.52
N GLY A 67 -18.28 9.64 7.92
CA GLY A 67 -18.98 9.24 6.69
C GLY A 67 -18.47 9.87 5.41
N LYS A 68 -17.31 10.54 5.48
CA LYS A 68 -16.61 11.11 4.34
C LYS A 68 -15.36 10.31 4.01
N ILE A 69 -15.16 10.10 2.72
CA ILE A 69 -13.90 9.60 2.17
C ILE A 69 -12.98 10.81 2.05
N LYS A 70 -12.05 10.95 2.97
CA LYS A 70 -11.04 12.00 2.98
C LYS A 70 -9.95 11.66 1.97
N ILE A 71 -9.71 12.55 1.03
CA ILE A 71 -8.63 12.45 0.03
C ILE A 71 -7.59 13.52 0.34
N GLY A 72 -6.53 13.13 1.00
CA GLY A 72 -5.64 14.01 1.75
C GLY A 72 -6.21 14.29 3.14
N LEU A 73 -5.34 14.31 4.14
CA LEU A 73 -5.70 14.55 5.53
C LEU A 73 -5.17 15.90 5.98
N GLU A 74 -5.97 16.63 6.76
CA GLU A 74 -5.48 17.72 7.56
C GLU A 74 -4.80 17.19 8.85
N SER A 75 -4.05 18.00 9.55
CA SER A 75 -3.30 17.55 10.73
C SER A 75 -4.18 16.94 11.82
N GLU A 76 -5.40 17.48 11.99
CA GLU A 76 -6.38 16.97 12.96
C GLU A 76 -6.90 15.58 12.56
N ASP A 77 -7.16 15.34 11.27
CA ASP A 77 -7.57 14.04 10.74
C ASP A 77 -6.49 12.98 11.00
N LEU A 78 -5.22 13.34 10.76
CA LEU A 78 -4.08 12.46 11.00
C LEU A 78 -3.94 12.08 12.48
N GLU A 79 -4.09 13.06 13.39
CA GLU A 79 -4.02 12.82 14.82
C GLU A 79 -5.16 11.92 15.31
N ILE A 80 -6.38 12.09 14.78
CA ILE A 80 -7.53 11.20 15.06
C ILE A 80 -7.19 9.75 14.68
N LEU A 81 -6.66 9.52 13.49
CA LEU A 81 -6.29 8.17 13.03
C LEU A 81 -5.15 7.55 13.83
N ALA A 82 -4.21 8.38 14.28
CA ALA A 82 -3.02 7.92 14.97
C ALA A 82 -3.26 7.54 16.43
N THR A 83 -4.24 8.19 17.09
CA THR A 83 -4.46 8.06 18.53
C THR A 83 -5.75 7.34 18.91
N ASN A 84 -6.76 7.32 18.04
CA ASN A 84 -8.04 6.68 18.32
C ASN A 84 -7.91 5.16 18.25
N LYS A 85 -8.42 4.48 19.29
CA LYS A 85 -8.38 3.01 19.41
C LYS A 85 -9.50 2.32 18.62
N ASP A 86 -10.57 3.03 18.28
CA ASP A 86 -11.76 2.49 17.60
C ASP A 86 -11.76 2.75 16.08
N VAL A 87 -10.59 2.88 15.48
CA VAL A 87 -10.46 3.01 14.03
C VAL A 87 -10.68 1.65 13.36
N ALA A 88 -11.72 1.56 12.52
CA ALA A 88 -11.98 0.35 11.77
C ALA A 88 -10.92 0.12 10.69
N LYS A 89 -10.48 -1.13 10.52
CA LYS A 89 -9.68 -1.55 9.36
C LYS A 89 -10.62 -1.82 8.21
N VAL A 90 -10.62 -0.94 7.20
CA VAL A 90 -11.62 -0.94 6.13
C VAL A 90 -11.06 -1.56 4.86
N SER A 91 -11.62 -2.69 4.45
CA SER A 91 -11.43 -3.29 3.14
C SER A 91 -12.65 -3.04 2.25
N ARG A 92 -12.65 -3.50 0.99
CA ARG A 92 -13.76 -3.32 0.04
C ARG A 92 -15.13 -3.62 0.66
N ARG A 93 -15.26 -4.75 1.37
CA ARG A 93 -16.52 -5.19 1.98
C ARG A 93 -17.05 -4.27 3.06
N ASP A 94 -16.15 -3.56 3.75
CA ASP A 94 -16.47 -2.74 4.92
C ASP A 94 -16.83 -1.29 4.53
N LEU A 95 -16.39 -0.83 3.33
CA LEU A 95 -16.41 0.58 2.94
C LEU A 95 -17.79 1.20 3.03
N ALA A 96 -18.80 0.55 2.47
CA ALA A 96 -20.17 1.09 2.43
C ALA A 96 -20.77 1.21 3.84
N GLU A 97 -20.55 0.21 4.70
CA GLU A 97 -21.02 0.21 6.09
C GLU A 97 -20.35 1.34 6.89
N ILE A 98 -19.02 1.43 6.84
CA ILE A 98 -18.27 2.43 7.61
C ILE A 98 -18.66 3.86 7.22
N VAL A 99 -18.84 4.12 5.92
CA VAL A 99 -19.31 5.40 5.41
C VAL A 99 -20.75 5.70 5.88
N ALA A 100 -21.67 4.74 5.71
CA ALA A 100 -23.09 4.91 6.06
C ALA A 100 -23.29 5.12 7.57
N MET A 101 -22.52 4.41 8.39
CA MET A 101 -22.55 4.51 9.85
C MET A 101 -21.74 5.69 10.41
N LYS A 102 -21.12 6.51 9.57
CA LYS A 102 -20.28 7.65 9.93
C LYS A 102 -19.17 7.31 10.93
N ARG A 103 -18.60 6.11 10.79
CA ARG A 103 -17.51 5.65 11.65
C ARG A 103 -16.16 6.13 11.11
N ILE A 104 -15.13 6.01 11.96
CA ILE A 104 -13.74 6.27 11.56
C ILE A 104 -13.17 4.98 10.99
N GLY A 105 -12.51 5.09 9.85
CA GLY A 105 -11.90 3.95 9.16
C GLY A 105 -10.56 4.27 8.52
N ALA A 106 -9.59 3.40 8.73
CA ALA A 106 -8.32 3.38 8.04
C ALA A 106 -8.41 2.47 6.82
N THR A 107 -7.98 2.95 5.66
CA THR A 107 -8.10 2.25 4.38
C THR A 107 -6.95 1.26 4.17
N THR A 108 -7.30 0.00 3.80
CA THR A 108 -6.33 -1.00 3.33
C THR A 108 -5.86 -0.66 1.91
N VAL A 109 -4.92 -1.43 1.37
CA VAL A 109 -4.49 -1.30 -0.04
C VAL A 109 -5.71 -1.34 -0.97
N ALA A 110 -6.57 -2.34 -0.85
CA ALA A 110 -7.78 -2.45 -1.67
C ALA A 110 -8.67 -1.21 -1.58
N THR A 111 -8.98 -0.76 -0.37
CA THR A 111 -9.86 0.40 -0.20
C THR A 111 -9.20 1.70 -0.63
N THR A 112 -7.90 1.85 -0.42
CA THR A 112 -7.14 3.01 -0.91
C THR A 112 -7.18 3.08 -2.43
N MET A 113 -7.01 1.96 -3.13
CA MET A 113 -7.15 1.90 -4.59
C MET A 113 -8.54 2.34 -5.05
N ILE A 114 -9.61 1.82 -4.42
CA ILE A 114 -10.99 2.20 -4.73
C ILE A 114 -11.20 3.70 -4.57
N CYS A 115 -10.82 4.25 -3.43
CA CYS A 115 -11.03 5.67 -3.12
C CYS A 115 -10.14 6.58 -3.99
N ALA A 116 -8.89 6.17 -4.28
CA ALA A 116 -8.01 6.86 -5.21
C ALA A 116 -8.63 6.93 -6.63
N ALA A 117 -9.13 5.81 -7.15
CA ALA A 117 -9.81 5.76 -8.44
C ALA A 117 -11.07 6.64 -8.47
N MET A 118 -11.88 6.63 -7.40
CA MET A 118 -13.04 7.54 -7.26
C MET A 118 -12.63 9.01 -7.32
N ALA A 119 -11.44 9.35 -6.83
CA ALA A 119 -10.88 10.71 -6.85
C ALA A 119 -10.11 11.04 -8.14
N GLY A 120 -9.96 10.09 -9.06
CA GLY A 120 -9.17 10.25 -10.29
C GLY A 120 -7.65 10.18 -10.06
N ILE A 121 -7.20 9.65 -8.91
CA ILE A 121 -5.78 9.46 -8.60
C ILE A 121 -5.31 8.12 -9.15
N GLN A 122 -4.22 8.13 -9.91
CA GLN A 122 -3.73 6.99 -10.67
C GLN A 122 -2.54 6.26 -10.01
N PHE A 123 -1.92 6.87 -9.01
CA PHE A 123 -0.74 6.37 -8.33
C PHE A 123 -0.98 6.23 -6.84
N PHE A 124 -0.57 5.09 -6.29
CA PHE A 124 -0.69 4.80 -4.87
C PHE A 124 0.62 4.18 -4.37
N VAL A 125 1.12 4.68 -3.25
CA VAL A 125 2.32 4.19 -2.57
C VAL A 125 1.95 3.51 -1.26
N THR A 126 2.48 2.32 -1.06
CA THR A 126 2.36 1.55 0.18
C THR A 126 3.68 0.86 0.53
N GLY A 127 3.79 0.31 1.71
CA GLY A 127 4.94 -0.53 2.09
C GLY A 127 4.94 -1.85 1.33
N GLY A 128 3.83 -2.57 1.35
CA GLY A 128 3.65 -3.84 0.67
C GLY A 128 2.19 -4.24 0.58
N ILE A 129 1.85 -4.92 -0.51
CA ILE A 129 0.50 -5.44 -0.74
C ILE A 129 0.22 -6.67 0.12
N GLY A 130 -1.07 -6.95 0.33
CA GLY A 130 -1.53 -8.26 0.78
C GLY A 130 -1.33 -9.30 -0.32
N GLY A 131 -1.55 -10.56 0.02
CA GLY A 131 -1.33 -11.66 -0.90
C GLY A 131 -2.05 -12.93 -0.45
N VAL A 132 -1.59 -14.07 -0.93
CA VAL A 132 -2.04 -15.39 -0.52
C VAL A 132 -1.36 -15.74 0.80
N HIS A 133 -2.14 -16.07 1.83
CA HIS A 133 -1.57 -16.49 3.12
C HIS A 133 -1.01 -17.91 3.05
N LYS A 134 0.00 -18.20 3.89
CA LYS A 134 0.51 -19.57 4.04
C LYS A 134 -0.64 -20.49 4.48
N GLY A 135 -0.78 -21.65 3.84
CA GLY A 135 -1.89 -22.58 4.10
C GLY A 135 -3.23 -22.18 3.47
N ALA A 136 -3.24 -21.24 2.53
CA ALA A 136 -4.46 -20.79 1.84
C ALA A 136 -5.17 -21.93 1.07
N GLU A 137 -4.47 -22.98 0.70
CA GLU A 137 -5.06 -24.19 0.11
C GLU A 137 -6.08 -24.88 1.02
N HIS A 138 -6.02 -24.62 2.33
CA HIS A 138 -6.96 -25.14 3.32
C HIS A 138 -7.92 -24.08 3.86
N THR A 139 -7.46 -22.83 3.91
CA THR A 139 -8.19 -21.73 4.57
C THR A 139 -8.89 -20.79 3.61
N MET A 140 -8.47 -20.76 2.34
CA MET A 140 -8.88 -19.78 1.34
C MET A 140 -8.59 -18.32 1.78
N ASP A 141 -7.61 -18.11 2.68
CA ASP A 141 -7.24 -16.78 3.16
C ASP A 141 -6.37 -16.07 2.11
N ILE A 142 -7.03 -15.30 1.27
CA ILE A 142 -6.44 -14.52 0.18
C ILE A 142 -6.87 -13.07 0.37
N SER A 143 -5.91 -12.16 0.31
CA SER A 143 -6.18 -10.74 0.49
C SER A 143 -7.06 -10.18 -0.62
N ALA A 144 -8.03 -9.33 -0.24
CA ALA A 144 -8.83 -8.57 -1.18
C ALA A 144 -8.00 -7.60 -2.04
N ASP A 145 -6.77 -7.30 -1.64
CA ASP A 145 -5.85 -6.45 -2.41
C ASP A 145 -5.60 -7.03 -3.80
N LEU A 146 -5.46 -8.37 -3.90
CA LEU A 146 -5.20 -9.03 -5.19
C LEU A 146 -6.39 -8.93 -6.15
N GLU A 147 -7.60 -9.07 -5.63
CA GLU A 147 -8.83 -8.86 -6.40
C GLU A 147 -8.99 -7.40 -6.84
N GLU A 148 -8.63 -6.45 -5.98
CA GLU A 148 -8.73 -5.05 -6.32
C GLU A 148 -7.71 -4.63 -7.37
N LEU A 149 -6.48 -5.15 -7.29
CA LEU A 149 -5.45 -4.95 -8.30
C LEU A 149 -5.91 -5.39 -9.70
N SER A 150 -6.77 -6.41 -9.79
CA SER A 150 -7.31 -6.87 -11.08
C SER A 150 -8.41 -5.99 -11.67
N LYS A 151 -9.03 -5.11 -10.88
CA LYS A 151 -10.25 -4.37 -11.26
C LYS A 151 -10.06 -2.86 -11.32
N THR A 152 -9.18 -2.32 -10.50
CA THR A 152 -9.07 -0.87 -10.29
C THR A 152 -7.81 -0.32 -10.93
N ASN A 153 -7.99 0.67 -11.82
CA ASN A 153 -6.93 1.27 -12.61
C ASN A 153 -6.05 2.23 -11.79
N VAL A 154 -5.29 1.66 -10.84
CA VAL A 154 -4.32 2.41 -10.01
C VAL A 154 -3.00 1.66 -10.02
N THR A 155 -1.91 2.35 -10.33
CA THR A 155 -0.55 1.80 -10.23
C THR A 155 -0.09 1.87 -8.79
N VAL A 156 0.28 0.72 -8.23
CA VAL A 156 0.68 0.55 -6.82
C VAL A 156 2.19 0.33 -6.73
N ILE A 157 2.87 1.24 -6.06
CA ILE A 157 4.31 1.17 -5.80
C ILE A 157 4.54 0.61 -4.39
N CYS A 158 5.25 -0.51 -4.29
CA CYS A 158 5.43 -1.22 -3.03
C CYS A 158 6.75 -2.02 -3.01
N ALA A 159 7.17 -2.49 -1.85
CA ALA A 159 8.29 -3.41 -1.70
C ALA A 159 7.88 -4.89 -1.88
N GLY A 160 6.99 -5.17 -2.84
CA GLY A 160 6.40 -6.47 -3.08
C GLY A 160 5.23 -6.78 -2.12
N ALA A 161 4.92 -8.06 -1.97
CA ALA A 161 3.96 -8.51 -0.97
C ALA A 161 4.63 -8.61 0.42
N LYS A 162 3.83 -8.47 1.48
CA LYS A 162 4.33 -8.59 2.86
C LYS A 162 4.99 -9.95 3.07
N SER A 163 6.14 -9.98 3.73
CA SER A 163 6.99 -11.17 3.92
C SER A 163 6.34 -12.32 4.69
N ILE A 164 5.23 -12.07 5.38
CA ILE A 164 4.43 -13.08 6.08
C ILE A 164 3.59 -13.97 5.16
N LEU A 165 3.52 -13.62 3.87
CA LEU A 165 2.67 -14.25 2.86
C LEU A 165 3.40 -15.34 2.08
N ASP A 166 2.65 -16.14 1.33
CA ASP A 166 3.15 -17.09 0.36
C ASP A 166 3.43 -16.34 -0.96
N LEU A 167 4.67 -15.93 -1.17
CA LEU A 167 5.04 -15.09 -2.30
C LEU A 167 4.90 -15.81 -3.66
N PRO A 168 5.30 -17.09 -3.82
CA PRO A 168 5.04 -17.82 -5.05
C PRO A 168 3.55 -17.89 -5.41
N LYS A 169 2.69 -18.28 -4.48
CA LYS A 169 1.24 -18.33 -4.73
C LYS A 169 0.63 -16.95 -4.99
N THR A 170 1.17 -15.91 -4.36
CA THR A 170 0.74 -14.53 -4.60
C THR A 170 1.04 -14.13 -6.05
N MET A 171 2.21 -14.48 -6.58
CA MET A 171 2.57 -14.21 -7.98
C MET A 171 1.70 -14.99 -8.96
N GLU A 172 1.46 -16.28 -8.73
CA GLU A 172 0.55 -17.10 -9.53
C GLU A 172 -0.87 -16.52 -9.57
N TYR A 173 -1.34 -16.02 -8.43
CA TYR A 173 -2.66 -15.40 -8.35
C TYR A 173 -2.72 -14.10 -9.16
N LEU A 174 -1.72 -13.23 -9.05
CA LEU A 174 -1.63 -11.98 -9.81
C LEU A 174 -1.54 -12.26 -11.32
N GLU A 175 -0.74 -13.26 -11.73
CA GLU A 175 -0.64 -13.70 -13.13
C GLU A 175 -2.00 -14.15 -13.66
N THR A 176 -2.69 -15.05 -12.95
CA THR A 176 -4.05 -15.52 -13.30
C THR A 176 -5.04 -14.37 -13.45
N LYS A 177 -4.91 -13.33 -12.63
CA LYS A 177 -5.76 -12.13 -12.68
C LYS A 177 -5.31 -11.10 -13.72
N GLY A 178 -4.24 -11.36 -14.45
CA GLY A 178 -3.71 -10.45 -15.49
C GLY A 178 -3.10 -9.17 -14.94
N VAL A 179 -2.65 -9.16 -13.68
CA VAL A 179 -2.03 -7.99 -13.05
C VAL A 179 -0.54 -7.94 -13.38
N PRO A 180 -0.04 -6.93 -14.10
CA PRO A 180 1.38 -6.78 -14.34
C PRO A 180 2.14 -6.52 -13.04
N VAL A 181 3.23 -7.27 -12.80
CA VAL A 181 4.18 -7.02 -11.73
C VAL A 181 5.53 -6.68 -12.34
N ILE A 182 5.96 -5.43 -12.16
CA ILE A 182 7.14 -4.88 -12.82
C ILE A 182 8.20 -4.53 -11.77
N GLY A 183 9.37 -5.16 -11.86
CA GLY A 183 10.50 -4.82 -11.01
C GLY A 183 11.09 -3.46 -11.36
N TYR A 184 11.33 -2.63 -10.36
CA TYR A 184 12.14 -1.43 -10.53
C TYR A 184 13.57 -1.73 -10.11
N GLN A 185 14.48 -1.77 -11.07
CA GLN A 185 15.91 -2.10 -10.88
C GLN A 185 16.11 -3.46 -10.17
N THR A 186 15.21 -4.42 -10.45
CA THR A 186 15.27 -5.77 -9.94
C THR A 186 14.59 -6.76 -10.87
N ASN A 187 15.15 -7.96 -11.01
CA ASN A 187 14.57 -9.08 -11.74
C ASN A 187 13.94 -10.12 -10.81
N GLU A 188 13.82 -9.79 -9.53
CA GLU A 188 13.24 -10.65 -8.50
C GLU A 188 12.23 -9.87 -7.67
N LEU A 189 11.12 -10.54 -7.31
CA LEU A 189 10.11 -9.92 -6.42
C LEU A 189 10.77 -9.64 -5.07
N PRO A 190 10.79 -8.39 -4.59
CA PRO A 190 11.25 -8.12 -3.24
C PRO A 190 10.27 -8.69 -2.21
N ALA A 191 10.82 -9.13 -1.07
CA ALA A 191 10.06 -9.73 0.01
C ALA A 191 9.92 -8.79 1.21
N PHE A 192 9.50 -7.56 0.96
CA PHE A 192 9.26 -6.53 1.98
C PHE A 192 10.53 -6.12 2.74
N PHE A 193 10.90 -6.87 3.79
CA PHE A 193 12.10 -6.60 4.59
C PHE A 193 13.41 -7.01 3.90
N THR A 194 13.33 -7.84 2.86
CA THR A 194 14.48 -8.34 2.12
C THR A 194 14.35 -7.96 0.64
N ARG A 195 15.48 -7.83 -0.02
CA ARG A 195 15.51 -7.52 -1.45
C ARG A 195 15.18 -8.73 -2.32
N GLU A 196 15.40 -9.91 -1.81
CA GLU A 196 15.32 -11.19 -2.52
C GLU A 196 14.27 -12.11 -1.90
N SER A 197 13.41 -12.69 -2.71
CA SER A 197 12.43 -13.71 -2.32
C SER A 197 12.74 -15.10 -2.88
N GLY A 198 13.50 -15.19 -3.96
CA GLY A 198 13.65 -16.36 -4.80
C GLY A 198 12.62 -16.43 -5.94
N VAL A 199 11.70 -15.50 -6.03
CA VAL A 199 10.64 -15.45 -7.06
C VAL A 199 11.06 -14.48 -8.18
N LYS A 200 11.32 -15.00 -9.36
CA LYS A 200 11.73 -14.20 -10.53
C LYS A 200 10.57 -13.41 -11.11
N LEU A 201 10.87 -12.19 -11.55
CA LEU A 201 9.95 -11.36 -12.32
C LEU A 201 10.22 -11.51 -13.81
N THR A 202 9.16 -11.48 -14.60
CA THR A 202 9.23 -11.54 -16.07
C THR A 202 9.49 -10.17 -16.70
N SER A 203 9.30 -9.08 -15.95
CA SER A 203 9.46 -7.70 -16.40
C SER A 203 10.20 -6.85 -15.38
N SER A 204 11.15 -6.07 -15.86
CA SER A 204 11.94 -5.12 -15.07
C SER A 204 12.24 -3.87 -15.87
N VAL A 205 12.33 -2.73 -15.21
CA VAL A 205 12.70 -1.45 -15.80
C VAL A 205 13.68 -0.70 -14.90
N GLU A 206 14.46 0.21 -15.51
CA GLU A 206 15.54 0.93 -14.83
C GLU A 206 15.16 2.36 -14.44
N THR A 207 14.12 2.95 -15.06
CA THR A 207 13.79 4.36 -14.87
C THR A 207 12.31 4.61 -14.63
N PRO A 208 11.95 5.70 -13.90
CA PRO A 208 10.54 6.08 -13.69
C PRO A 208 9.81 6.40 -15.01
N GLU A 209 10.52 6.93 -16.01
CA GLU A 209 9.96 7.27 -17.33
C GLU A 209 9.46 6.02 -18.06
N ARG A 210 10.16 4.88 -17.94
CA ARG A 210 9.69 3.61 -18.50
C ARG A 210 8.42 3.10 -17.82
N LEU A 211 8.30 3.31 -16.53
CA LEU A 211 7.06 3.00 -15.81
C LEU A 211 5.91 3.92 -16.24
N ALA A 212 6.21 5.20 -16.49
CA ALA A 212 5.25 6.15 -17.02
C ALA A 212 4.76 5.74 -18.44
N ASP A 213 5.66 5.34 -19.32
CA ASP A 213 5.34 4.84 -20.67
C ASP A 213 4.40 3.60 -20.59
N ILE A 214 4.73 2.64 -19.72
CA ILE A 214 3.92 1.42 -19.54
C ILE A 214 2.53 1.76 -18.98
N HIS A 215 2.46 2.66 -17.99
CA HIS A 215 1.20 3.12 -17.40
C HIS A 215 0.29 3.76 -18.46
N LEU A 216 0.81 4.71 -19.24
CA LEU A 216 0.06 5.39 -20.29
C LEU A 216 -0.35 4.44 -21.42
N THR A 217 0.55 3.55 -21.85
CA THR A 217 0.24 2.54 -22.87
C THR A 217 -0.90 1.63 -22.41
N LYS A 218 -0.86 1.17 -21.15
CA LYS A 218 -1.94 0.35 -20.58
C LYS A 218 -3.29 1.07 -20.62
N GLN A 219 -3.31 2.37 -20.28
CA GLN A 219 -4.53 3.19 -20.37
C GLN A 219 -5.02 3.36 -21.82
N GLN A 220 -4.12 3.64 -22.76
CA GLN A 220 -4.46 3.78 -24.18
C GLN A 220 -5.04 2.50 -24.79
N LEU A 221 -4.57 1.35 -24.31
CA LEU A 221 -5.11 0.04 -24.69
C LEU A 221 -6.43 -0.32 -23.98
N ASN A 222 -6.93 0.53 -23.08
CA ASN A 222 -8.13 0.30 -22.27
C ASN A 222 -8.09 -1.01 -21.47
N LEU A 223 -6.91 -1.41 -21.01
CA LEU A 223 -6.75 -2.60 -20.18
C LEU A 223 -7.12 -2.27 -18.72
N GLU A 224 -8.09 -3.00 -18.17
CA GLU A 224 -8.54 -2.84 -16.79
C GLU A 224 -7.49 -3.31 -15.78
N GLY A 225 -7.69 -2.93 -14.50
CA GLY A 225 -6.85 -3.29 -13.37
C GLY A 225 -5.63 -2.40 -13.20
N GLY A 226 -4.93 -2.60 -12.09
CA GLY A 226 -3.73 -1.87 -11.71
C GLY A 226 -2.45 -2.45 -12.28
N ILE A 227 -1.35 -1.84 -11.88
CA ILE A 227 0.03 -2.32 -12.08
C ILE A 227 0.68 -2.38 -10.71
N VAL A 228 1.41 -3.46 -10.40
CA VAL A 228 2.29 -3.51 -9.23
C VAL A 228 3.71 -3.14 -9.67
N VAL A 229 4.26 -2.08 -9.09
CA VAL A 229 5.66 -1.71 -9.22
C VAL A 229 6.39 -2.22 -7.99
N ALA A 230 7.23 -3.22 -8.19
CA ALA A 230 8.00 -3.87 -7.13
C ALA A 230 9.35 -3.17 -6.95
N ASN A 231 9.47 -2.37 -5.89
CA ASN A 231 10.62 -1.54 -5.57
C ASN A 231 11.33 -2.09 -4.32
N PRO A 232 12.53 -2.70 -4.44
CA PRO A 232 13.20 -3.29 -3.29
C PRO A 232 13.59 -2.26 -2.24
N ILE A 233 13.53 -2.65 -0.97
CA ILE A 233 14.11 -1.88 0.14
C ILE A 233 15.59 -1.52 -0.17
N PRO A 234 16.08 -0.31 0.16
CA PRO A 234 17.48 0.03 0.00
C PRO A 234 18.41 -0.96 0.71
N TYR A 235 19.58 -1.23 0.12
CA TYR A 235 20.52 -2.25 0.62
C TYR A 235 20.91 -2.06 2.07
N GLU A 236 21.18 -0.83 2.49
CA GLU A 236 21.61 -0.46 3.84
C GLU A 236 20.53 -0.68 4.91
N HIS A 237 19.28 -0.86 4.49
CA HIS A 237 18.13 -1.04 5.38
C HIS A 237 17.50 -2.43 5.27
N ALA A 238 17.96 -3.25 4.31
CA ALA A 238 17.48 -4.61 4.12
C ALA A 238 17.90 -5.52 5.28
N LEU A 239 16.98 -6.37 5.73
CA LEU A 239 17.29 -7.42 6.70
C LEU A 239 17.82 -8.66 5.97
N SER A 240 18.67 -9.43 6.66
CA SER A 240 19.12 -10.72 6.16
C SER A 240 17.94 -11.70 6.01
N LYS A 241 17.83 -12.36 4.86
CA LYS A 241 16.75 -13.31 4.56
C LYS A 241 16.65 -14.41 5.61
N ALA A 242 17.77 -15.07 5.92
CA ALA A 242 17.79 -16.16 6.90
C ALA A 242 17.35 -15.70 8.29
N TYR A 243 17.76 -14.49 8.70
CA TYR A 243 17.38 -13.91 9.99
C TYR A 243 15.87 -13.64 10.07
N ILE A 244 15.30 -12.94 9.07
CA ILE A 244 13.90 -12.53 9.16
C ILE A 244 12.93 -13.70 8.89
N GLU A 245 13.28 -14.66 8.03
CA GLU A 245 12.46 -15.85 7.78
C GLU A 245 12.28 -16.72 9.04
N ALA A 246 13.34 -16.90 9.83
CA ALA A 246 13.25 -17.61 11.10
C ALA A 246 12.23 -16.94 12.05
N ILE A 247 12.32 -15.62 12.19
CA ILE A 247 11.42 -14.84 13.05
C ILE A 247 9.97 -14.87 12.54
N ILE A 248 9.75 -14.75 11.22
CA ILE A 248 8.43 -14.84 10.61
C ILE A 248 7.80 -16.21 10.88
N ASN A 249 8.55 -17.29 10.71
CA ASN A 249 8.04 -18.64 10.94
C ASN A 249 7.63 -18.84 12.41
N GLU A 250 8.42 -18.35 13.35
CA GLU A 250 8.05 -18.38 14.77
C GLU A 250 6.77 -17.58 15.04
N ALA A 251 6.64 -16.37 14.47
CA ALA A 251 5.46 -15.54 14.65
C ALA A 251 4.20 -16.19 14.03
N VAL A 252 4.32 -16.87 12.90
CA VAL A 252 3.21 -17.61 12.26
C VAL A 252 2.74 -18.75 13.16
N VAL A 253 3.66 -19.57 13.69
CA VAL A 253 3.32 -20.65 14.63
C VAL A 253 2.62 -20.09 15.87
N GLU A 254 3.08 -18.96 16.38
CA GLU A 254 2.47 -18.30 17.54
C GLU A 254 1.05 -17.81 17.23
N ALA A 255 0.81 -17.25 16.05
CA ALA A 255 -0.53 -16.83 15.59
C ALA A 255 -1.48 -18.03 15.46
N GLU A 256 -1.02 -19.15 14.90
CA GLU A 256 -1.78 -20.39 14.76
C GLU A 256 -2.20 -20.93 16.13
N ASN A 257 -1.26 -21.00 17.09
CA ASN A 257 -1.52 -21.46 18.45
C ASN A 257 -2.53 -20.59 19.21
N GLN A 258 -2.60 -19.30 18.89
CA GLN A 258 -3.55 -18.34 19.47
C GLN A 258 -4.87 -18.25 18.68
N GLY A 259 -5.00 -18.96 17.55
CA GLY A 259 -6.20 -18.93 16.72
C GLY A 259 -6.42 -17.61 15.99
N ILE A 260 -5.38 -16.79 15.80
CA ILE A 260 -5.43 -15.50 15.09
C ILE A 260 -5.63 -15.72 13.59
N LYS A 261 -6.69 -15.13 13.00
CA LYS A 261 -7.07 -15.37 11.59
C LYS A 261 -7.63 -14.10 10.95
N GLY A 262 -7.68 -14.12 9.60
CA GLY A 262 -8.34 -13.08 8.80
C GLY A 262 -7.72 -11.70 8.98
N LYS A 263 -8.54 -10.68 9.18
CA LYS A 263 -8.09 -9.28 9.26
C LYS A 263 -7.12 -8.97 10.41
N ASP A 264 -7.11 -9.81 11.45
CA ASP A 264 -6.27 -9.60 12.63
C ASP A 264 -4.89 -10.26 12.48
N ALA A 265 -4.71 -11.17 11.50
CA ALA A 265 -3.46 -11.89 11.29
C ALA A 265 -2.29 -10.94 10.93
N THR A 266 -2.47 -10.05 9.99
CA THR A 266 -1.39 -9.14 9.57
C THR A 266 -0.92 -8.19 10.67
N PRO A 267 -1.78 -7.46 11.40
CA PRO A 267 -1.34 -6.62 12.52
C PRO A 267 -0.64 -7.41 13.62
N PHE A 268 -1.16 -8.58 13.97
CA PHE A 268 -0.55 -9.46 14.96
C PHE A 268 0.86 -9.90 14.55
N LEU A 269 1.00 -10.43 13.34
CA LEU A 269 2.29 -10.93 12.83
C LEU A 269 3.32 -9.81 12.74
N LEU A 270 2.97 -8.65 12.20
CA LEU A 270 3.88 -7.51 12.11
C LEU A 270 4.30 -7.03 13.51
N GLY A 271 3.37 -6.95 14.46
CA GLY A 271 3.68 -6.60 15.85
C GLY A 271 4.65 -7.58 16.52
N LYS A 272 4.43 -8.89 16.33
CA LYS A 272 5.33 -9.93 16.85
C LYS A 272 6.72 -9.88 16.21
N ILE A 273 6.79 -9.59 14.92
CA ILE A 273 8.07 -9.42 14.22
C ILE A 273 8.82 -8.19 14.76
N VAL A 274 8.13 -7.09 15.03
CA VAL A 274 8.75 -5.90 15.66
C VAL A 274 9.31 -6.26 17.03
N GLU A 275 8.57 -6.96 17.87
CA GLU A 275 9.01 -7.43 19.19
C GLU A 275 10.26 -8.31 19.08
N LYS A 276 10.19 -9.37 18.26
CA LYS A 276 11.29 -10.35 18.09
C LYS A 276 12.55 -9.77 17.43
N THR A 277 12.41 -8.69 16.66
CA THR A 277 13.55 -8.02 16.02
C THR A 277 14.07 -6.83 16.82
N ASN A 278 13.55 -6.58 18.02
CA ASN A 278 13.86 -5.39 18.82
C ASN A 278 13.74 -4.10 18.00
N GLY A 279 12.64 -3.96 17.24
CA GLY A 279 12.32 -2.77 16.44
C GLY A 279 13.03 -2.67 15.09
N LYS A 280 13.96 -3.57 14.73
CA LYS A 280 14.66 -3.51 13.42
C LYS A 280 13.70 -3.62 12.24
N SER A 281 12.68 -4.47 12.34
CA SER A 281 11.67 -4.61 11.27
C SER A 281 10.80 -3.36 11.12
N LEU A 282 10.52 -2.64 12.20
CA LEU A 282 9.82 -1.35 12.13
C LEU A 282 10.66 -0.30 11.40
N ALA A 283 11.95 -0.20 11.74
CA ALA A 283 12.88 0.70 11.06
C ALA A 283 12.98 0.36 9.56
N ALA A 284 13.10 -0.92 9.21
CA ALA A 284 13.10 -1.36 7.82
C ALA A 284 11.79 -1.01 7.09
N ASN A 285 10.63 -1.21 7.74
CA ASN A 285 9.33 -0.85 7.17
C ASN A 285 9.21 0.65 6.88
N ILE A 286 9.67 1.51 7.77
CA ILE A 286 9.70 2.96 7.53
C ILE A 286 10.55 3.27 6.28
N LYS A 287 11.75 2.69 6.18
CA LYS A 287 12.67 2.98 5.07
C LYS A 287 12.18 2.47 3.71
N LEU A 288 11.52 1.31 3.66
CA LEU A 288 10.95 0.84 2.39
C LEU A 288 9.76 1.72 1.93
N VAL A 289 8.93 2.23 2.86
CA VAL A 289 7.84 3.15 2.50
C VAL A 289 8.38 4.49 2.00
N GLU A 290 9.39 5.05 2.67
CA GLU A 290 10.08 6.27 2.23
C GLU A 290 10.66 6.11 0.81
N ASN A 291 11.31 4.97 0.53
CA ASN A 291 11.86 4.66 -0.80
C ASN A 291 10.75 4.54 -1.87
N ASN A 292 9.64 3.88 -1.53
CA ASN A 292 8.49 3.76 -2.43
C ASN A 292 7.83 5.12 -2.70
N ALA A 293 7.76 5.99 -1.70
CA ALA A 293 7.21 7.34 -1.83
C ALA A 293 8.01 8.19 -2.81
N ALA A 294 9.34 8.13 -2.71
CA ALA A 294 10.21 8.85 -3.64
C ALA A 294 10.03 8.35 -5.09
N LEU A 295 9.95 7.04 -5.30
CA LEU A 295 9.73 6.46 -6.62
C LEU A 295 8.33 6.78 -7.16
N GLY A 296 7.29 6.60 -6.34
CA GLY A 296 5.91 6.86 -6.73
C GLY A 296 5.68 8.31 -7.17
N ALA A 297 6.28 9.26 -6.46
CA ALA A 297 6.23 10.67 -6.85
C ALA A 297 6.93 10.92 -8.20
N LYS A 298 8.12 10.34 -8.41
CA LYS A 298 8.85 10.46 -9.69
C LYS A 298 8.07 9.89 -10.87
N ILE A 299 7.40 8.75 -10.70
CA ILE A 299 6.55 8.15 -11.76
C ILE A 299 5.36 9.06 -12.05
N ALA A 300 4.66 9.54 -11.02
CA ALA A 300 3.52 10.44 -11.18
C ALA A 300 3.90 11.75 -11.91
N VAL A 301 5.05 12.32 -11.55
CA VAL A 301 5.62 13.51 -12.24
C VAL A 301 5.99 13.19 -13.68
N ALA A 302 6.58 12.01 -13.96
CA ALA A 302 6.93 11.60 -15.31
C ALA A 302 5.68 11.47 -16.19
N VAL A 303 4.60 10.86 -15.69
CA VAL A 303 3.32 10.78 -16.40
C VAL A 303 2.73 12.17 -16.63
N ASN A 304 2.71 13.02 -15.63
CA ASN A 304 2.16 14.38 -15.75
C ASN A 304 2.87 15.24 -16.81
N LYS A 305 4.16 15.00 -17.06
CA LYS A 305 4.94 15.69 -18.13
C LYS A 305 4.61 15.19 -19.54
N LEU A 306 4.02 14.01 -19.67
CA LEU A 306 3.68 13.39 -20.96
C LEU A 306 2.22 13.65 -21.38
N LEU A 307 1.39 14.14 -20.46
CA LEU A 307 0.00 14.55 -20.69
C LEU A 307 -0.11 16.02 -21.07
#